data_5f2148af2c301d162385cfa9ce66640d
#
_entry.id   5f2148af2c301d162385cfa9ce66640d
#
_cell.length_a   1.000
_cell.length_b   1.000
_cell.length_c   1.000
_cell.angle_alpha   90.00
_cell.angle_beta   90.00
_cell.angle_gamma   90.00
#
_symmetry.space_group_name_H-M   'P 1'
#
loop_
_entity.id
_entity.type
_entity.pdbx_description
1 polymer ?
#
loop_
_entity_poly.entity_id
_entity_poly.type
_entity_poly.pdbx_seq_one_letter_code
_entity_poly.pdbx_strand_id
1 'polypeptide(L)'
;MLNKEVLTSVFKKLLEEARNSYDDFNSADGKIGDGDLGVTILHGLEEVNKNVIKFSDDMSANFMICSQAFVKKSGSSFGTLIAFSFMNISKNLKGKTVCSHKDIVAIFET
;
A
#
# COMPACT_ATOMS: atom_id res chain seq x y z
N MET A 1 15.77 7.94 -3.90
CA MET A 1 15.77 6.74 -3.04
C MET A 1 14.61 6.78 -2.07
N LEU A 2 14.02 5.64 -1.77
CA LEU A 2 12.84 5.53 -0.90
C LEU A 2 13.29 5.16 0.50
N ASN A 3 13.12 6.06 1.45
CA ASN A 3 13.37 5.84 2.87
C ASN A 3 12.04 6.01 3.65
N LYS A 4 12.06 5.91 4.98
CA LYS A 4 10.81 5.99 5.76
C LYS A 4 10.12 7.33 5.64
N GLU A 5 10.85 8.43 5.54
CA GLU A 5 10.28 9.77 5.39
C GLU A 5 9.59 9.92 4.04
N VAL A 6 10.24 9.47 2.98
CA VAL A 6 9.65 9.48 1.63
C VAL A 6 8.46 8.54 1.56
N LEU A 7 8.57 7.35 2.15
CA LEU A 7 7.47 6.38 2.17
C LEU A 7 6.24 6.96 2.87
N THR A 8 6.43 7.62 4.02
CA THR A 8 5.35 8.28 4.74
C THR A 8 4.67 9.34 3.87
N SER A 9 5.46 10.16 3.18
CA SER A 9 4.94 11.20 2.27
C SER A 9 4.17 10.60 1.11
N VAL A 10 4.65 9.49 0.55
CA VAL A 10 3.99 8.79 -0.56
C VAL A 10 2.62 8.28 -0.11
N PHE A 11 2.53 7.63 1.04
CA PHE A 11 1.26 7.11 1.52
C PHE A 11 0.27 8.23 1.88
N LYS A 12 0.75 9.35 2.40
CA LYS A 12 -0.10 10.52 2.62
C LYS A 12 -0.71 11.02 1.32
N LYS A 13 0.11 11.12 0.28
CA LYS A 13 -0.33 11.59 -1.04
C LYS A 13 -1.27 10.59 -1.70
N LEU A 14 -0.99 9.29 -1.56
CA LEU A 14 -1.87 8.25 -2.08
C LEU A 14 -3.25 8.31 -1.41
N LEU A 15 -3.30 8.57 -0.12
CA LEU A 15 -4.58 8.72 0.58
C LEU A 15 -5.37 9.92 0.05
N GLU A 16 -4.71 11.06 -0.18
CA GLU A 16 -5.36 12.23 -0.77
C GLU A 16 -5.95 11.91 -2.14
N GLU A 17 -5.19 11.23 -2.99
CA GLU A 17 -5.64 10.83 -4.32
C GLU A 17 -6.78 9.81 -4.24
N ALA A 18 -6.73 8.89 -3.31
CA ALA A 18 -7.79 7.91 -3.12
C ALA A 18 -9.11 8.59 -2.72
N ARG A 19 -9.04 9.63 -1.90
CA ARG A 19 -10.22 10.42 -1.54
C ARG A 19 -10.78 11.17 -2.73
N ASN A 20 -9.91 11.76 -3.54
CA ASN A 20 -10.31 12.53 -4.72
C ASN A 20 -10.90 11.65 -5.83
N SER A 21 -10.44 10.40 -5.93
CA SER A 21 -10.83 9.46 -6.98
C SER A 21 -11.80 8.39 -6.52
N TYR A 22 -12.34 8.53 -5.32
CA TYR A 22 -13.19 7.51 -4.68
C TYR A 22 -14.36 7.08 -5.58
N ASP A 23 -15.11 8.05 -6.07
CA ASP A 23 -16.28 7.78 -6.90
C ASP A 23 -15.89 7.18 -8.25
N ASP A 24 -14.77 7.64 -8.82
CA ASP A 24 -14.29 7.14 -10.10
C ASP A 24 -13.88 5.67 -9.98
N PHE A 25 -13.18 5.30 -8.90
CA PHE A 25 -12.78 3.90 -8.66
C PHE A 25 -13.99 2.99 -8.48
N ASN A 26 -14.97 3.42 -7.67
CA ASN A 26 -16.17 2.63 -7.43
C ASN A 26 -17.00 2.50 -8.70
N SER A 27 -17.11 3.56 -9.48
CA SER A 27 -17.85 3.56 -10.74
C SER A 27 -17.21 2.64 -11.78
N ALA A 28 -15.88 2.68 -11.90
CA ALA A 28 -15.15 1.80 -12.82
C ALA A 28 -15.32 0.32 -12.42
N ASP A 29 -15.17 0.01 -11.14
CA ASP A 29 -15.34 -1.35 -10.63
C ASP A 29 -16.78 -1.84 -10.77
N GLY A 30 -17.75 -0.95 -10.61
CA GLY A 30 -19.18 -1.28 -10.72
C GLY A 30 -19.59 -1.79 -12.08
N LYS A 31 -18.80 -1.53 -13.12
CA LYS A 31 -19.09 -2.01 -14.49
C LYS A 31 -18.73 -3.49 -14.68
N ILE A 32 -17.77 -3.99 -13.92
CA ILE A 32 -17.25 -5.35 -14.07
C ILE A 32 -17.11 -6.08 -12.74
N GLY A 33 -17.34 -5.40 -11.62
CA GLY A 33 -17.22 -5.93 -10.27
C GLY A 33 -18.39 -5.51 -9.39
N ASP A 34 -18.17 -5.46 -8.08
CA ASP A 34 -19.20 -5.12 -7.10
C ASP A 34 -19.23 -3.65 -6.70
N GLY A 35 -18.37 -2.82 -7.29
CA GLY A 35 -18.39 -1.37 -7.08
C GLY A 35 -17.72 -0.89 -5.80
N ASP A 36 -16.91 -1.71 -5.14
CA ASP A 36 -16.28 -1.35 -3.86
C ASP A 36 -14.77 -1.12 -3.93
N LEU A 37 -14.21 -0.99 -5.13
CA LEU A 37 -12.77 -0.78 -5.31
C LEU A 37 -12.27 0.48 -4.57
N GLY A 38 -13.02 1.57 -4.69
CA GLY A 38 -12.68 2.81 -4.00
C GLY A 38 -12.70 2.66 -2.47
N VAL A 39 -13.67 1.93 -1.95
CA VAL A 39 -13.77 1.65 -0.51
C VAL A 39 -12.56 0.85 -0.04
N THR A 40 -12.19 -0.19 -0.78
CA THR A 40 -11.04 -1.04 -0.45
C THR A 40 -9.74 -0.22 -0.39
N ILE A 41 -9.49 0.57 -1.43
CA ILE A 41 -8.27 1.39 -1.52
C ILE A 41 -8.27 2.45 -0.41
N LEU A 42 -9.38 3.16 -0.24
CA LEU A 42 -9.47 4.25 0.75
C LEU A 42 -9.24 3.72 2.17
N HIS A 43 -9.95 2.67 2.56
CA HIS A 43 -9.86 2.15 3.92
C HIS A 43 -8.48 1.55 4.20
N GLY A 44 -7.89 0.86 3.22
CA GLY A 44 -6.53 0.33 3.36
C GLY A 44 -5.51 1.44 3.55
N LEU A 45 -5.58 2.48 2.73
CA LEU A 45 -4.65 3.61 2.83
C LEU A 45 -4.86 4.43 4.10
N GLU A 46 -6.10 4.57 4.57
CA GLU A 46 -6.37 5.22 5.86
C GLU A 46 -5.69 4.45 7.00
N GLU A 47 -5.79 3.12 6.97
CA GLU A 47 -5.15 2.30 8.01
C GLU A 47 -3.63 2.36 7.93
N VAL A 48 -3.05 2.36 6.72
CA VAL A 48 -1.59 2.57 6.55
C VAL A 48 -1.19 3.90 7.19
N ASN A 49 -1.91 4.98 6.90
CA ASN A 49 -1.57 6.31 7.41
C ASN A 49 -1.68 6.41 8.93
N LYS A 50 -2.56 5.64 9.55
CA LYS A 50 -2.63 5.57 11.02
C LYS A 50 -1.40 4.88 11.62
N ASN A 51 -0.72 4.06 10.84
CA ASN A 51 0.39 3.24 11.32
C ASN A 51 1.77 3.72 10.83
N VAL A 52 1.84 4.84 10.09
CA VAL A 52 3.13 5.38 9.63
C VAL A 52 4.04 5.77 10.80
N ILE A 53 3.46 6.08 11.95
CA ILE A 53 4.23 6.37 13.16
C ILE A 53 5.08 5.17 13.59
N LYS A 54 4.70 3.97 13.18
CA LYS A 54 5.44 2.73 13.46
C LYS A 54 6.54 2.46 12.43
N PHE A 55 6.62 3.24 11.37
CA PHE A 55 7.67 3.07 10.37
C PHE A 55 9.03 3.30 11.01
N SER A 56 9.98 2.47 10.61
CA SER A 56 11.34 2.49 11.12
C SER A 56 12.32 2.55 9.95
N ASP A 57 13.60 2.39 10.25
CA ASP A 57 14.61 2.30 9.19
C ASP A 57 14.59 0.96 8.47
N ASP A 58 13.86 -0.03 9.00
CA ASP A 58 13.71 -1.33 8.36
C ASP A 58 12.58 -1.28 7.33
N MET A 59 12.94 -1.15 6.06
CA MET A 59 11.96 -1.06 4.97
C MET A 59 11.11 -2.32 4.82
N SER A 60 11.69 -3.48 5.12
CA SER A 60 10.93 -4.74 5.12
C SER A 60 9.78 -4.68 6.14
N ALA A 61 10.07 -4.22 7.36
CA ALA A 61 9.06 -4.07 8.40
C ALA A 61 7.99 -3.05 8.00
N ASN A 62 8.39 -1.96 7.36
CA ASN A 62 7.46 -0.91 6.92
C ASN A 62 6.44 -1.44 5.92
N PHE A 63 6.87 -2.22 4.93
CA PHE A 63 5.96 -2.83 3.96
C PHE A 63 5.09 -3.93 4.58
N MET A 64 5.60 -4.62 5.61
CA MET A 64 4.76 -5.56 6.35
C MET A 64 3.63 -4.84 7.10
N ILE A 65 3.90 -3.67 7.65
CA ILE A 65 2.87 -2.82 8.26
C ILE A 65 1.80 -2.47 7.22
N CYS A 66 2.20 -2.11 6.00
CA CYS A 66 1.26 -1.82 4.91
C CYS A 66 0.40 -3.04 4.56
N SER A 67 1.02 -4.22 4.48
CA SER A 67 0.30 -5.47 4.21
C SER A 67 -0.76 -5.72 5.27
N GLN A 68 -0.38 -5.63 6.55
CA GLN A 68 -1.30 -5.86 7.66
C GLN A 68 -2.45 -4.86 7.70
N ALA A 69 -2.19 -3.61 7.30
CA ALA A 69 -3.22 -2.58 7.23
C ALA A 69 -4.31 -2.94 6.25
N PHE A 70 -3.95 -3.43 5.08
CA PHE A 70 -4.93 -3.85 4.08
C PHE A 70 -5.67 -5.12 4.48
N VAL A 71 -5.01 -6.07 5.14
CA VAL A 71 -5.68 -7.26 5.67
C VAL A 71 -6.71 -6.86 6.72
N LYS A 72 -6.35 -5.94 7.61
CA LYS A 72 -7.22 -5.54 8.72
C LYS A 72 -8.49 -4.83 8.25
N LYS A 73 -8.38 -3.98 7.23
CA LYS A 73 -9.48 -3.10 6.82
C LYS A 73 -10.21 -3.54 5.57
N SER A 74 -9.70 -4.52 4.86
CA SER A 74 -10.33 -4.97 3.64
C SER A 74 -10.87 -6.38 3.77
N GLY A 75 -12.15 -6.55 3.50
CA GLY A 75 -12.78 -7.86 3.40
C GLY A 75 -12.85 -8.37 1.97
N SER A 76 -12.31 -7.63 1.00
CA SER A 76 -12.44 -7.97 -0.41
C SER A 76 -11.25 -8.79 -0.92
N SER A 77 -11.46 -9.52 -2.02
CA SER A 77 -10.39 -10.24 -2.70
C SER A 77 -9.31 -9.29 -3.20
N PHE A 78 -9.70 -8.10 -3.64
CA PHE A 78 -8.78 -7.10 -4.14
C PHE A 78 -7.86 -6.58 -3.03
N GLY A 79 -8.42 -6.34 -1.85
CA GLY A 79 -7.62 -5.95 -0.69
C GLY A 79 -6.62 -7.01 -0.27
N THR A 80 -7.02 -8.28 -0.35
CA THR A 80 -6.13 -9.41 -0.09
C THR A 80 -4.97 -9.44 -1.08
N LEU A 81 -5.26 -9.19 -2.37
CA LEU A 81 -4.24 -9.13 -3.41
C LEU A 81 -3.23 -8.00 -3.13
N ILE A 82 -3.71 -6.83 -2.75
CA ILE A 82 -2.84 -5.70 -2.39
C ILE A 82 -1.96 -6.08 -1.19
N ALA A 83 -2.54 -6.71 -0.18
CA ALA A 83 -1.80 -7.13 1.03
C ALA A 83 -0.70 -8.13 0.67
N PHE A 84 -0.96 -9.09 -0.20
CA PHE A 84 0.06 -10.03 -0.66
C PHE A 84 1.17 -9.33 -1.44
N SER A 85 0.81 -8.32 -2.24
CA SER A 85 1.80 -7.53 -2.98
C SER A 85 2.76 -6.83 -2.02
N PHE A 86 2.25 -6.20 -0.97
CA PHE A 86 3.09 -5.56 0.05
C PHE A 86 3.95 -6.58 0.79
N MET A 87 3.40 -7.77 1.08
CA MET A 87 4.15 -8.83 1.75
C MET A 87 5.34 -9.30 0.89
N ASN A 88 5.14 -9.43 -0.42
CA ASN A 88 6.21 -9.80 -1.34
C ASN A 88 7.29 -8.73 -1.41
N ILE A 89 6.90 -7.45 -1.44
CA ILE A 89 7.84 -6.34 -1.39
C ILE A 89 8.65 -6.40 -0.10
N SER A 90 8.00 -6.64 1.03
CA SER A 90 8.64 -6.78 2.34
C SER A 90 9.72 -7.86 2.31
N LYS A 91 9.42 -9.03 1.75
CA LYS A 91 10.38 -10.13 1.66
C LYS A 91 11.61 -9.76 0.84
N ASN A 92 11.43 -9.00 -0.24
CA ASN A 92 12.52 -8.59 -1.11
C ASN A 92 13.41 -7.51 -0.49
N LEU A 93 12.95 -6.84 0.55
CA LEU A 93 13.65 -5.71 1.16
C LEU A 93 14.25 -6.04 2.54
N LYS A 94 14.34 -7.30 2.91
CA LYS A 94 14.89 -7.69 4.20
C LYS A 94 16.31 -7.15 4.38
N GLY A 95 16.55 -6.50 5.51
CA GLY A 95 17.84 -5.92 5.85
C GLY A 95 18.13 -4.59 5.19
N LYS A 96 17.18 -4.01 4.45
CA LYS A 96 17.37 -2.72 3.78
C LYS A 96 16.75 -1.58 4.54
N THR A 97 17.47 -0.46 4.64
CA THR A 97 16.95 0.77 5.24
C THR A 97 16.48 1.76 4.20
N VAL A 98 16.89 1.55 2.94
CA VAL A 98 16.57 2.42 1.81
C VAL A 98 16.33 1.54 0.59
N CYS A 99 15.29 1.87 -0.20
CA CYS A 99 15.08 1.25 -1.50
C CYS A 99 15.84 2.06 -2.55
N SER A 100 16.86 1.46 -3.16
CA SER A 100 17.58 2.06 -4.27
C SER A 100 16.74 1.97 -5.55
N HIS A 101 17.18 2.67 -6.60
CA HIS A 101 16.53 2.55 -7.91
C HIS A 101 16.48 1.10 -8.38
N LYS A 102 17.56 0.35 -8.17
CA LYS A 102 17.63 -1.07 -8.53
C LYS A 102 16.62 -1.91 -7.75
N ASP A 103 16.45 -1.62 -6.46
CA ASP A 103 15.47 -2.33 -5.63
C ASP A 103 14.04 -2.06 -6.11
N ILE A 104 13.74 -0.83 -6.48
CA ILE A 104 12.42 -0.44 -7.00
C ILE A 104 12.14 -1.18 -8.30
N VAL A 105 13.11 -1.25 -9.21
CA VAL A 105 12.97 -2.00 -10.47
C VAL A 105 12.69 -3.47 -10.18
N ALA A 106 13.41 -4.07 -9.25
CA ALA A 106 13.24 -5.48 -8.89
C ALA A 106 11.82 -5.80 -8.38
N ILE A 107 11.17 -4.85 -7.70
CA ILE A 107 9.79 -5.03 -7.23
C ILE A 107 8.85 -5.31 -8.39
N PHE A 108 9.02 -4.60 -9.51
CA PHE A 108 8.15 -4.74 -10.67
C PHE A 108 8.46 -5.97 -11.51
N GLU A 109 9.55 -6.66 -11.24
CA GLU A 109 9.95 -7.88 -11.97
C GLU A 109 9.52 -9.17 -11.27
N THR A 110 8.98 -9.08 -10.07
CA THR A 110 8.59 -10.25 -9.27
C THR A 110 7.09 -10.60 -9.38
#